data_de5a02e50baef4155b90c492ce4be15d
#
_entry.id   de5a02e50baef4155b90c492ce4be15d
#
_cell.length_a   1.000
_cell.length_b   1.000
_cell.length_c   1.000
_cell.angle_alpha   90.00
_cell.angle_beta   90.00
_cell.angle_gamma   90.00
#
_symmetry.space_group_name_H-M   'P 1'
#
loop_
_entity.id
_entity.type
_entity.pdbx_description
1 polymer ?
#
loop_
_entity_poly.entity_id
_entity_poly.type
_entity_poly.pdbx_seq_one_letter_code
_entity_poly.pdbx_strand_id
1 'polypeptide(L)'
;MEKLPDAEKLKWIKAADDEMKSLKELETWKLTELPEGKQAIGCKWVFKIKHDSEGKTDRYKARLVAKGYSQKFGEDYDATFAPVVKQTTLRTLLTIAAVRNMKVRHYDVKTAFLNGDITEDLYMSQPEGYVANGKENLVCKLTKSLYGLKQSARAWNTKINEVMLSNGFQQSKADQCLYSKFEHNKWMYVLLYVDDLIAVHEDDDAIRQFGDLIGDHFAVKDLGEISYYLGIQIERDISGNFLLNQSVKIAALLDEFNLNDAKGVSTPMEAAYMKAEGESDLLPDNELYRKAVGALLYVATTTRPDIAAAIGILCRRVSNPRQRDWNAVKRVMRYLKQTISLKLKISADNNLELVGYVDADWGGDVSDRKSTSGYLYMIGQSSISWSCKKQVSVALSSTEAEYIAASYASQEVIWLRQLLDDLGVAVNQPTLIYEDNQSVIKLAVSDKINTRTKHIDIRHHHLRDLVDRHVINFVYCETNNMIADVLTKPLPRSKLEELRTYMGLIY
;
A
#
# COMPACT_ATOMS: atom_id res chain seq x y z
N MET A 1 28.10 18.59 8.49
CA MET A 1 27.80 19.87 9.14
C MET A 1 28.90 20.92 8.98
N GLU A 2 30.18 20.57 8.90
CA GLU A 2 31.30 21.54 8.88
C GLU A 2 31.27 22.58 7.75
N LYS A 3 30.63 22.31 6.64
CA LYS A 3 30.54 23.19 5.44
C LYS A 3 29.28 24.06 5.36
N LEU A 4 28.40 24.04 6.38
CA LEU A 4 27.15 24.80 6.38
C LEU A 4 27.32 26.20 6.98
N PRO A 5 26.52 27.21 6.57
CA PRO A 5 26.46 28.51 7.23
C PRO A 5 26.08 28.40 8.71
N ASP A 6 26.61 29.25 9.56
CA ASP A 6 26.41 29.13 11.01
C ASP A 6 24.93 29.24 11.44
N ALA A 7 24.14 30.06 10.76
CA ALA A 7 22.69 30.15 10.99
C ALA A 7 21.94 28.84 10.67
N GLU A 8 22.43 28.08 9.71
CA GLU A 8 21.83 26.80 9.35
C GLU A 8 22.32 25.68 10.28
N LYS A 9 23.58 25.70 10.71
CA LYS A 9 24.12 24.81 11.75
C LYS A 9 23.31 24.87 13.03
N LEU A 10 22.98 26.08 13.49
CA LEU A 10 22.17 26.27 14.70
C LEU A 10 20.79 25.62 14.61
N LYS A 11 20.15 25.65 13.42
CA LYS A 11 18.86 24.99 13.21
C LYS A 11 18.97 23.47 13.31
N TRP A 12 20.06 22.90 12.79
CA TRP A 12 20.33 21.46 12.86
C TRP A 12 20.71 21.01 14.28
N ILE A 13 21.50 21.81 15.00
CA ILE A 13 21.83 21.53 16.41
C ILE A 13 20.55 21.53 17.23
N LYS A 14 19.71 22.55 17.10
CA LYS A 14 18.42 22.60 17.78
C LYS A 14 17.55 21.39 17.48
N ALA A 15 17.47 20.94 16.22
CA ALA A 15 16.72 19.75 15.85
C ALA A 15 17.29 18.46 16.49
N ALA A 16 18.62 18.37 16.65
CA ALA A 16 19.26 17.26 17.34
C ALA A 16 19.04 17.32 18.87
N ASP A 17 19.08 18.50 19.46
CA ASP A 17 18.75 18.70 20.88
C ASP A 17 17.30 18.32 21.20
N ASP A 18 16.34 18.67 20.32
CA ASP A 18 14.94 18.28 20.45
C ASP A 18 14.76 16.75 20.39
N GLU A 19 15.49 16.06 19.51
CA GLU A 19 15.50 14.60 19.44
C GLU A 19 16.12 13.98 20.70
N MET A 20 17.26 14.49 21.15
CA MET A 20 17.92 14.03 22.40
C MET A 20 17.04 14.25 23.63
N LYS A 21 16.28 15.33 23.67
CA LYS A 21 15.30 15.57 24.72
C LYS A 21 14.22 14.50 24.74
N SER A 22 13.63 14.16 23.58
CA SER A 22 12.63 13.11 23.45
C SER A 22 13.19 11.73 23.87
N LEU A 23 14.43 11.41 23.47
CA LEU A 23 15.10 10.17 23.83
C LEU A 23 15.35 10.05 25.34
N LYS A 24 15.65 11.16 26.02
CA LYS A 24 15.83 11.21 27.49
C LYS A 24 14.50 11.10 28.22
N GLU A 25 13.47 11.84 27.77
CA GLU A 25 12.12 11.80 28.36
C GLU A 25 11.49 10.41 28.31
N LEU A 26 11.75 9.66 27.24
CA LEU A 26 11.28 8.27 27.07
C LEU A 26 12.22 7.24 27.70
N GLU A 27 13.29 7.66 28.38
CA GLU A 27 14.30 6.78 29.00
C GLU A 27 14.79 5.69 28.04
N THR A 28 15.14 6.07 26.79
CA THR A 28 15.43 5.14 25.68
C THR A 28 16.62 4.22 26.01
N TRP A 29 17.55 4.65 26.86
CA TRP A 29 18.70 3.83 27.30
C TRP A 29 19.22 4.24 28.67
N LYS A 30 20.03 3.33 29.25
CA LYS A 30 20.85 3.59 30.43
C LYS A 30 22.34 3.46 30.07
N LEU A 31 23.17 4.35 30.60
CA LEU A 31 24.64 4.23 30.42
C LEU A 31 25.18 3.11 31.32
N THR A 32 25.98 2.22 30.75
CA THR A 32 26.58 1.08 31.43
C THR A 32 27.94 0.73 30.79
N GLU A 33 28.75 -0.04 31.50
CA GLU A 33 29.90 -0.69 30.91
C GLU A 33 29.45 -1.75 29.88
N LEU A 34 30.21 -1.93 28.81
CA LEU A 34 29.93 -2.98 27.83
C LEU A 34 30.32 -4.35 28.45
N PRO A 35 29.36 -5.28 28.61
CA PRO A 35 29.66 -6.61 29.13
C PRO A 35 30.66 -7.38 28.25
N GLU A 36 31.46 -8.24 28.87
CA GLU A 36 32.41 -9.09 28.15
C GLU A 36 31.70 -9.95 27.08
N GLY A 37 32.26 -10.01 25.90
CA GLY A 37 31.70 -10.76 24.75
C GLY A 37 30.58 -10.05 23.98
N LYS A 38 30.06 -8.91 24.48
CA LYS A 38 29.06 -8.12 23.76
C LYS A 38 29.72 -7.08 22.85
N GLN A 39 28.99 -6.68 21.79
CA GLN A 39 29.41 -5.61 20.88
C GLN A 39 28.36 -4.49 20.87
N ALA A 40 28.85 -3.26 20.97
CA ALA A 40 27.95 -2.11 20.82
C ALA A 40 27.72 -1.80 19.34
N ILE A 41 26.45 -1.70 18.92
CA ILE A 41 26.09 -1.22 17.59
C ILE A 41 26.35 0.28 17.49
N GLY A 42 26.79 0.74 16.32
CA GLY A 42 26.96 2.17 16.09
C GLY A 42 25.62 2.88 15.86
N CYS A 43 25.64 4.21 15.95
CA CYS A 43 24.52 5.05 15.55
C CYS A 43 24.98 6.16 14.60
N LYS A 44 24.02 6.89 14.02
CA LYS A 44 24.28 8.07 13.18
C LYS A 44 23.11 9.03 13.24
N TRP A 45 23.41 10.30 13.00
CA TRP A 45 22.38 11.31 12.78
C TRP A 45 21.88 11.29 11.34
N VAL A 46 20.56 11.40 11.17
CA VAL A 46 19.89 11.59 9.87
C VAL A 46 19.15 12.91 9.92
N PHE A 47 19.54 13.83 9.05
CA PHE A 47 18.99 15.18 8.96
C PHE A 47 18.06 15.28 7.76
N LYS A 48 16.86 15.87 7.95
CA LYS A 48 15.88 16.07 6.89
C LYS A 48 15.15 17.40 7.06
N ILE A 49 15.08 18.18 5.98
CA ILE A 49 14.19 19.34 5.90
C ILE A 49 12.78 18.83 5.60
N LYS A 50 11.80 19.27 6.41
CA LYS A 50 10.38 19.08 6.13
C LYS A 50 9.86 20.31 5.41
N HIS A 51 9.03 20.08 4.41
CA HIS A 51 8.35 21.13 3.66
C HIS A 51 6.85 21.08 3.99
N ASP A 52 6.19 22.24 3.94
CA ASP A 52 4.74 22.37 4.02
C ASP A 52 4.06 21.98 2.71
N SER A 53 2.74 22.13 2.65
CA SER A 53 1.94 21.85 1.45
C SER A 53 2.24 22.78 0.25
N GLU A 54 2.88 23.93 0.51
CA GLU A 54 3.31 24.91 -0.50
C GLU A 54 4.76 24.70 -0.97
N GLY A 55 5.47 23.70 -0.40
CA GLY A 55 6.86 23.41 -0.72
C GLY A 55 7.88 24.29 -0.01
N LYS A 56 7.45 25.17 0.93
CA LYS A 56 8.35 25.98 1.75
C LYS A 56 8.91 25.14 2.90
N THR A 57 10.10 25.53 3.39
CA THR A 57 10.71 24.87 4.55
C THR A 57 9.85 25.08 5.79
N ASP A 58 9.21 23.98 6.27
CA ASP A 58 8.44 23.97 7.51
C ASP A 58 9.39 23.87 8.71
N ARG A 59 10.21 22.82 8.76
CA ARG A 59 11.13 22.60 9.89
C ARG A 59 12.33 21.73 9.53
N TYR A 60 13.40 21.91 10.30
CA TYR A 60 14.54 21.03 10.34
C TYR A 60 14.24 19.87 11.28
N LYS A 61 14.49 18.62 10.86
CA LYS A 61 14.28 17.42 11.68
C LYS A 61 15.56 16.59 11.70
N ALA A 62 16.04 16.26 12.90
CA ALA A 62 17.10 15.29 13.11
C ALA A 62 16.50 14.02 13.71
N ARG A 63 17.08 12.87 13.39
CA ARG A 63 16.78 11.59 14.01
C ARG A 63 18.06 10.85 14.34
N LEU A 64 18.12 10.32 15.54
CA LEU A 64 19.18 9.37 15.89
C LEU A 64 18.78 7.99 15.37
N VAL A 65 19.65 7.37 14.57
CA VAL A 65 19.37 6.11 13.89
C VAL A 65 20.45 5.10 14.22
N ALA A 66 20.06 3.96 14.81
CA ALA A 66 20.98 2.84 15.05
C ALA A 66 21.40 2.19 13.72
N LYS A 67 22.64 1.70 13.66
CA LYS A 67 23.17 0.97 12.51
C LYS A 67 22.74 -0.50 12.56
N GLY A 68 21.43 -0.75 12.47
CA GLY A 68 20.82 -2.08 12.60
C GLY A 68 21.29 -3.12 11.58
N TYR A 69 21.98 -2.70 10.50
CA TYR A 69 22.62 -3.62 9.57
C TYR A 69 23.76 -4.43 10.22
N SER A 70 24.30 -3.97 11.34
CA SER A 70 25.33 -4.69 12.13
C SER A 70 24.74 -5.67 13.15
N GLN A 71 23.41 -5.66 13.35
CA GLN A 71 22.75 -6.60 14.26
C GLN A 71 22.80 -8.04 13.73
N LYS A 72 22.99 -8.97 14.66
CA LYS A 72 23.07 -10.41 14.40
C LYS A 72 21.78 -11.11 14.81
N PHE A 73 21.25 -11.94 13.91
CA PHE A 73 20.10 -12.78 14.19
C PHE A 73 20.41 -13.82 15.28
N GLY A 74 19.49 -14.02 16.22
CA GLY A 74 19.63 -14.92 17.36
C GLY A 74 20.47 -14.37 18.54
N GLU A 75 21.12 -13.19 18.37
CA GLU A 75 21.85 -12.49 19.45
C GLU A 75 21.20 -11.15 19.79
N ASP A 76 20.94 -10.33 18.75
CA ASP A 76 20.45 -8.95 18.88
C ASP A 76 18.97 -8.82 18.55
N TYR A 77 18.40 -9.78 17.83
CA TYR A 77 16.98 -9.83 17.47
C TYR A 77 16.61 -11.24 16.97
N ASP A 78 15.33 -11.63 17.16
CA ASP A 78 14.79 -12.89 16.67
C ASP A 78 13.73 -12.67 15.58
N ALA A 79 12.84 -11.70 15.77
CA ALA A 79 11.74 -11.45 14.86
C ALA A 79 11.63 -9.97 14.52
N THR A 80 11.38 -9.67 13.24
CA THR A 80 11.33 -8.30 12.73
C THR A 80 10.00 -7.95 12.05
N PHE A 81 9.14 -8.95 11.79
CA PHE A 81 7.89 -8.72 11.08
C PHE A 81 6.97 -7.79 11.88
N ALA A 82 6.50 -6.75 11.22
CA ALA A 82 5.38 -5.90 11.64
C ALA A 82 4.41 -5.79 10.47
N PRO A 83 3.10 -5.85 10.72
CA PRO A 83 2.11 -5.71 9.66
C PRO A 83 2.15 -4.30 9.06
N VAL A 84 1.81 -4.22 7.78
CA VAL A 84 1.66 -2.97 7.03
C VAL A 84 0.30 -2.98 6.36
N VAL A 85 -0.47 -1.91 6.52
CA VAL A 85 -1.83 -1.80 5.98
C VAL A 85 -1.84 -1.94 4.46
N LYS A 86 -2.80 -2.70 3.95
CA LYS A 86 -3.05 -2.79 2.51
C LYS A 86 -3.85 -1.59 2.01
N GLN A 87 -3.54 -1.10 0.81
CA GLN A 87 -4.31 -0.02 0.17
C GLN A 87 -5.79 -0.41 -0.04
N THR A 88 -6.05 -1.69 -0.26
CA THR A 88 -7.39 -2.26 -0.33
C THR A 88 -8.17 -2.06 0.97
N THR A 89 -7.54 -2.27 2.12
CA THR A 89 -8.16 -2.04 3.44
C THR A 89 -8.56 -0.57 3.62
N LEU A 90 -7.67 0.36 3.25
CA LEU A 90 -7.98 1.80 3.27
C LEU A 90 -9.18 2.14 2.39
N ARG A 91 -9.18 1.69 1.12
CA ARG A 91 -10.29 1.97 0.19
C ARG A 91 -11.60 1.34 0.66
N THR A 92 -11.57 0.12 1.20
CA THR A 92 -12.74 -0.54 1.78
C THR A 92 -13.29 0.23 2.97
N LEU A 93 -12.42 0.65 3.89
CA LEU A 93 -12.81 1.45 5.05
C LEU A 93 -13.40 2.80 4.64
N LEU A 94 -12.80 3.50 3.69
CA LEU A 94 -13.32 4.77 3.16
C LEU A 94 -14.67 4.56 2.44
N THR A 95 -14.89 3.42 1.76
CA THR A 95 -16.18 3.10 1.15
C THR A 95 -17.26 2.94 2.21
N ILE A 96 -16.99 2.19 3.27
CA ILE A 96 -17.93 2.05 4.39
C ILE A 96 -18.19 3.40 5.06
N ALA A 97 -17.15 4.20 5.25
CA ALA A 97 -17.27 5.54 5.83
C ALA A 97 -18.11 6.48 4.97
N ALA A 98 -17.96 6.42 3.65
CA ALA A 98 -18.77 7.21 2.70
C ALA A 98 -20.24 6.79 2.74
N VAL A 99 -20.52 5.48 2.62
CA VAL A 99 -21.89 4.93 2.60
C VAL A 99 -22.62 5.18 3.92
N ARG A 100 -21.93 5.05 5.06
CA ARG A 100 -22.52 5.29 6.40
C ARG A 100 -22.40 6.75 6.87
N ASN A 101 -21.93 7.64 6.02
CA ASN A 101 -21.67 9.05 6.32
C ASN A 101 -20.86 9.26 7.61
N MET A 102 -19.84 8.41 7.82
CA MET A 102 -18.97 8.48 9.00
C MET A 102 -17.91 9.59 8.84
N LYS A 103 -17.45 10.11 9.96
CA LYS A 103 -16.31 11.02 10.04
C LYS A 103 -15.02 10.23 9.98
N VAL A 104 -13.98 10.82 9.38
CA VAL A 104 -12.66 10.19 9.25
C VAL A 104 -11.61 11.20 9.72
N ARG A 105 -10.89 10.87 10.79
CA ARG A 105 -9.92 11.76 11.42
C ARG A 105 -8.53 11.13 11.44
N HIS A 106 -7.53 11.97 11.27
CA HIS A 106 -6.13 11.54 11.16
C HIS A 106 -5.34 11.99 12.40
N TYR A 107 -4.63 11.06 13.02
CA TYR A 107 -3.74 11.29 14.15
C TYR A 107 -2.33 10.83 13.81
N ASP A 108 -1.31 11.57 14.30
CA ASP A 108 0.12 11.25 14.17
C ASP A 108 0.71 10.96 15.55
N VAL A 109 1.26 9.78 15.76
CA VAL A 109 1.94 9.41 16.99
C VAL A 109 3.39 9.88 16.91
N LYS A 110 3.75 10.82 17.80
CA LYS A 110 5.13 11.32 17.85
C LYS A 110 6.07 10.22 18.32
N THR A 111 7.19 10.07 17.61
CA THR A 111 8.26 9.14 17.98
C THR A 111 7.78 7.69 18.22
N ALA A 112 6.86 7.19 17.38
CA ALA A 112 6.20 5.90 17.54
C ALA A 112 7.17 4.76 17.93
N PHE A 113 8.29 4.59 17.21
CA PHE A 113 9.24 3.53 17.51
C PHE A 113 9.85 3.63 18.92
N LEU A 114 10.06 4.85 19.44
CA LEU A 114 10.63 5.04 20.77
C LEU A 114 9.70 4.59 21.91
N ASN A 115 8.42 4.34 21.62
CA ASN A 115 7.47 3.81 22.60
C ASN A 115 7.52 2.27 22.70
N GLY A 116 8.15 1.58 21.73
CA GLY A 116 8.29 0.12 21.76
C GLY A 116 9.33 -0.32 22.78
N ASP A 117 9.02 -1.33 23.58
CA ASP A 117 9.95 -1.91 24.56
C ASP A 117 10.95 -2.85 23.86
N ILE A 118 12.21 -2.85 24.29
CA ILE A 118 13.25 -3.80 23.89
C ILE A 118 13.46 -4.80 25.00
N THR A 119 13.37 -6.07 24.67
CA THR A 119 13.57 -7.19 25.59
C THR A 119 14.99 -7.79 25.49
N GLU A 120 15.64 -7.56 24.38
CA GLU A 120 16.98 -8.07 24.09
C GLU A 120 18.07 -7.21 24.75
N ASP A 121 19.19 -7.83 25.12
CA ASP A 121 20.36 -7.13 25.68
C ASP A 121 21.15 -6.42 24.57
N LEU A 122 20.67 -5.24 24.17
CA LEU A 122 21.25 -4.42 23.11
C LEU A 122 22.07 -3.25 23.68
N TYR A 123 23.26 -3.09 23.13
CA TYR A 123 24.18 -2.02 23.47
C TYR A 123 24.49 -1.17 22.24
N MET A 124 24.46 0.16 22.40
CA MET A 124 24.73 1.11 21.34
C MET A 124 25.82 2.10 21.80
N SER A 125 26.69 2.51 20.90
CA SER A 125 27.64 3.58 21.16
C SER A 125 26.92 4.88 21.49
N GLN A 126 27.48 5.71 22.36
CA GLN A 126 26.91 7.03 22.64
C GLN A 126 26.85 7.87 21.36
N PRO A 127 25.79 8.69 21.18
CA PRO A 127 25.63 9.52 19.98
C PRO A 127 26.75 10.54 19.83
N GLU A 128 27.24 10.69 18.61
CA GLU A 128 28.22 11.73 18.27
C GLU A 128 27.71 13.13 18.64
N GLY A 129 28.54 13.92 19.34
CA GLY A 129 28.20 15.25 19.84
C GLY A 129 27.44 15.24 21.19
N TYR A 130 27.06 14.07 21.72
CA TYR A 130 26.29 13.94 22.98
C TYR A 130 26.89 12.89 23.92
N VAL A 131 28.20 12.66 23.82
CA VAL A 131 28.94 11.79 24.74
C VAL A 131 28.95 12.44 26.13
N ALA A 132 28.58 11.69 27.14
CA ALA A 132 28.52 12.20 28.51
C ALA A 132 29.94 12.41 29.09
N ASN A 133 30.20 13.61 29.58
CA ASN A 133 31.51 13.97 30.16
C ASN A 133 31.88 13.06 31.30
N GLY A 134 33.12 12.52 31.26
CA GLY A 134 33.63 11.57 32.25
C GLY A 134 33.04 10.16 32.16
N LYS A 135 32.27 9.87 31.09
CA LYS A 135 31.63 8.58 30.83
C LYS A 135 31.89 8.11 29.41
N GLU A 136 32.98 8.50 28.79
CA GLU A 136 33.31 8.25 27.39
C GLU A 136 33.43 6.76 27.07
N ASN A 137 33.80 5.95 28.07
CA ASN A 137 33.96 4.49 27.94
C ASN A 137 32.63 3.72 28.11
N LEU A 138 31.55 4.39 28.54
CA LEU A 138 30.25 3.75 28.71
C LEU A 138 29.48 3.69 27.39
N VAL A 139 28.60 2.69 27.30
CA VAL A 139 27.69 2.48 26.18
C VAL A 139 26.22 2.65 26.62
N CYS A 140 25.36 2.85 25.68
CA CYS A 140 23.90 2.94 25.88
C CYS A 140 23.31 1.51 25.86
N LYS A 141 22.89 0.97 27.02
CA LYS A 141 22.03 -0.22 27.06
C LYS A 141 20.61 0.23 26.71
N LEU A 142 20.07 -0.24 25.57
CA LEU A 142 18.75 0.15 25.09
C LEU A 142 17.64 -0.49 25.94
N THR A 143 16.65 0.31 26.35
CA THR A 143 15.43 -0.10 27.04
C THR A 143 14.19 0.06 26.14
N LYS A 144 14.30 0.97 25.17
CA LYS A 144 13.26 1.23 24.15
C LYS A 144 13.83 1.04 22.76
N SER A 145 12.94 0.79 21.82
CA SER A 145 13.33 0.66 20.42
C SER A 145 13.75 2.01 19.82
N LEU A 146 14.61 1.97 18.83
CA LEU A 146 15.18 3.15 18.19
C LEU A 146 15.08 3.01 16.67
N TYR A 147 14.94 4.13 15.97
CA TYR A 147 15.01 4.13 14.51
C TYR A 147 16.27 3.39 14.03
N GLY A 148 16.08 2.53 13.01
CA GLY A 148 17.16 1.76 12.40
C GLY A 148 17.41 0.37 12.97
N LEU A 149 16.91 0.02 14.15
CA LEU A 149 16.94 -1.36 14.64
C LEU A 149 15.99 -2.22 13.82
N LYS A 150 16.34 -3.48 13.61
CA LYS A 150 15.56 -4.42 12.82
C LYS A 150 14.18 -4.73 13.42
N GLN A 151 14.08 -4.80 14.75
CA GLN A 151 12.84 -5.12 15.48
C GLN A 151 11.99 -3.91 15.87
N SER A 152 12.40 -2.67 15.59
CA SER A 152 11.68 -1.47 16.07
C SER A 152 10.23 -1.39 15.61
N ALA A 153 9.95 -1.73 14.36
CA ALA A 153 8.59 -1.73 13.85
C ALA A 153 7.71 -2.77 14.58
N ARG A 154 8.26 -3.95 14.90
CA ARG A 154 7.59 -5.00 15.65
C ARG A 154 7.34 -4.57 17.09
N ALA A 155 8.36 -4.05 17.80
CA ALA A 155 8.24 -3.60 19.18
C ALA A 155 7.16 -2.52 19.34
N TRP A 156 7.13 -1.54 18.44
CA TRP A 156 6.08 -0.53 18.39
C TRP A 156 4.69 -1.13 18.11
N ASN A 157 4.58 -1.99 17.08
CA ASN A 157 3.31 -2.63 16.76
C ASN A 157 2.76 -3.46 17.92
N THR A 158 3.62 -4.20 18.65
CA THR A 158 3.23 -4.94 19.85
C THR A 158 2.67 -3.98 20.90
N LYS A 159 3.35 -2.86 21.16
CA LYS A 159 2.96 -1.89 22.18
C LYS A 159 1.59 -1.26 21.90
N ILE A 160 1.37 -0.77 20.69
CA ILE A 160 0.08 -0.16 20.34
C ILE A 160 -1.04 -1.20 20.26
N ASN A 161 -0.74 -2.42 19.81
CA ASN A 161 -1.72 -3.52 19.81
C ASN A 161 -2.20 -3.85 21.23
N GLU A 162 -1.30 -3.90 22.21
CA GLU A 162 -1.66 -4.09 23.62
C GLU A 162 -2.62 -3.00 24.11
N VAL A 163 -2.32 -1.73 23.78
CA VAL A 163 -3.18 -0.59 24.14
C VAL A 163 -4.56 -0.72 23.46
N MET A 164 -4.62 -1.05 22.19
CA MET A 164 -5.88 -1.21 21.46
C MET A 164 -6.73 -2.34 22.07
N LEU A 165 -6.15 -3.52 22.30
CA LEU A 165 -6.85 -4.67 22.84
C LEU A 165 -7.35 -4.43 24.29
N SER A 166 -6.52 -3.82 25.15
CA SER A 166 -6.90 -3.50 26.54
C SER A 166 -8.03 -2.48 26.63
N ASN A 167 -8.27 -1.69 25.57
CA ASN A 167 -9.38 -0.73 25.47
C ASN A 167 -10.58 -1.28 24.67
N GLY A 168 -10.66 -2.60 24.49
CA GLY A 168 -11.81 -3.30 23.93
C GLY A 168 -11.91 -3.29 22.42
N PHE A 169 -10.86 -2.86 21.70
CA PHE A 169 -10.78 -3.03 20.26
C PHE A 169 -10.48 -4.49 19.91
N GLN A 170 -10.97 -4.93 18.77
CA GLN A 170 -10.66 -6.22 18.16
C GLN A 170 -9.78 -5.99 16.93
N GLN A 171 -8.67 -6.73 16.84
CA GLN A 171 -7.82 -6.71 15.66
C GLN A 171 -8.44 -7.55 14.54
N SER A 172 -8.47 -7.02 13.32
CA SER A 172 -9.00 -7.73 12.15
C SER A 172 -8.13 -8.97 11.84
N LYS A 173 -8.79 -10.06 11.44
CA LYS A 173 -8.14 -11.28 10.98
C LYS A 173 -7.61 -11.12 9.54
N ALA A 174 -8.28 -10.29 8.73
CA ALA A 174 -7.89 -10.03 7.35
C ALA A 174 -6.69 -9.08 7.24
N ASP A 175 -6.63 -8.04 8.09
CA ASP A 175 -5.54 -7.06 8.09
C ASP A 175 -5.22 -6.63 9.52
N GLN A 176 -4.08 -7.06 10.05
CA GLN A 176 -3.66 -6.78 11.42
C GLN A 176 -3.42 -5.29 11.73
N CYS A 177 -3.45 -4.43 10.73
CA CYS A 177 -3.40 -2.97 10.91
C CYS A 177 -4.79 -2.34 11.13
N LEU A 178 -5.86 -3.11 11.01
CA LEU A 178 -7.24 -2.67 11.20
C LEU A 178 -7.75 -3.14 12.56
N TYR A 179 -8.33 -2.22 13.30
CA TYR A 179 -9.01 -2.47 14.57
C TYR A 179 -10.45 -2.01 14.49
N SER A 180 -11.36 -2.73 15.16
CA SER A 180 -12.76 -2.38 15.22
C SER A 180 -13.27 -2.51 16.65
N LYS A 181 -14.23 -1.67 17.04
CA LYS A 181 -14.95 -1.73 18.30
C LYS A 181 -16.41 -1.42 18.05
N PHE A 182 -17.31 -2.28 18.55
CA PHE A 182 -18.75 -2.05 18.47
C PHE A 182 -19.30 -1.71 19.85
N GLU A 183 -19.78 -0.50 19.99
CA GLU A 183 -20.27 0.04 21.26
C GLU A 183 -21.46 0.98 21.02
N HIS A 184 -22.46 0.96 21.90
CA HIS A 184 -23.66 1.80 21.79
C HIS A 184 -24.35 1.71 20.40
N ASN A 185 -24.36 0.51 19.82
CA ASN A 185 -24.90 0.21 18.48
C ASN A 185 -24.21 0.95 17.33
N LYS A 186 -22.94 1.35 17.52
CA LYS A 186 -22.10 2.03 16.53
C LYS A 186 -20.73 1.40 16.44
N TRP A 187 -20.15 1.47 15.25
CA TRP A 187 -18.80 0.99 14.96
C TRP A 187 -17.78 2.11 15.07
N MET A 188 -16.70 1.87 15.79
CA MET A 188 -15.45 2.61 15.72
C MET A 188 -14.43 1.75 14.96
N TYR A 189 -13.82 2.31 13.93
CA TYR A 189 -12.71 1.68 13.22
C TYR A 189 -11.44 2.49 13.36
N VAL A 190 -10.32 1.80 13.49
CA VAL A 190 -9.00 2.43 13.55
C VAL A 190 -8.06 1.71 12.59
N LEU A 191 -7.45 2.44 11.68
CA LEU A 191 -6.45 1.93 10.75
C LEU A 191 -5.08 2.47 11.14
N LEU A 192 -4.14 1.58 11.39
CA LEU A 192 -2.78 1.88 11.85
C LEU A 192 -1.77 1.73 10.71
N TYR A 193 -0.96 2.76 10.47
CA TYR A 193 0.23 2.66 9.63
C TYR A 193 1.42 3.30 10.34
N VAL A 194 2.19 2.50 11.05
CA VAL A 194 3.36 2.92 11.85
C VAL A 194 2.99 4.03 12.84
N ASP A 195 3.23 5.29 12.51
CA ASP A 195 2.94 6.49 13.31
C ASP A 195 1.60 7.17 12.95
N ASP A 196 1.00 6.81 11.83
CA ASP A 196 -0.28 7.36 11.36
C ASP A 196 -1.47 6.50 11.82
N LEU A 197 -2.49 7.11 12.43
CA LEU A 197 -3.76 6.49 12.83
C LEU A 197 -4.91 7.18 12.10
N ILE A 198 -5.77 6.41 11.49
CA ILE A 198 -7.06 6.89 10.96
C ILE A 198 -8.16 6.34 11.84
N ALA A 199 -8.91 7.22 12.51
CA ALA A 199 -10.09 6.88 13.28
C ALA A 199 -11.36 7.21 12.50
N VAL A 200 -12.32 6.28 12.48
CA VAL A 200 -13.57 6.39 11.72
C VAL A 200 -14.74 6.09 12.61
N HIS A 201 -15.67 7.03 12.73
CA HIS A 201 -16.91 6.90 13.52
C HIS A 201 -17.98 7.86 13.01
N GLU A 202 -19.24 7.62 13.33
CA GLU A 202 -20.36 8.53 12.98
C GLU A 202 -20.32 9.81 13.81
N ASP A 203 -19.86 9.72 15.06
CA ASP A 203 -19.84 10.80 16.04
C ASP A 203 -18.40 11.36 16.20
N ASP A 204 -18.28 12.67 16.08
CA ASP A 204 -17.00 13.38 16.18
C ASP A 204 -16.46 13.36 17.63
N ASP A 205 -17.35 13.37 18.63
CA ASP A 205 -16.94 13.32 20.04
C ASP A 205 -16.36 11.95 20.40
N ALA A 206 -16.91 10.85 19.85
CA ALA A 206 -16.34 9.53 20.02
C ALA A 206 -14.92 9.43 19.41
N ILE A 207 -14.69 10.07 18.27
CA ILE A 207 -13.36 10.13 17.65
C ILE A 207 -12.38 10.94 18.52
N ARG A 208 -12.83 12.07 19.11
CA ARG A 208 -11.99 12.86 20.03
C ARG A 208 -11.65 12.06 21.28
N GLN A 209 -12.62 11.39 21.90
CA GLN A 209 -12.39 10.50 23.04
C GLN A 209 -11.37 9.39 22.72
N PHE A 210 -11.40 8.85 21.50
CA PHE A 210 -10.36 7.94 21.03
C PHE A 210 -8.99 8.64 20.96
N GLY A 211 -8.94 9.88 20.47
CA GLY A 211 -7.71 10.69 20.44
C GLY A 211 -7.14 10.91 21.84
N ASP A 212 -7.99 11.24 22.82
CA ASP A 212 -7.63 11.39 24.23
C ASP A 212 -7.11 10.07 24.82
N LEU A 213 -7.81 8.96 24.58
CA LEU A 213 -7.42 7.62 25.01
C LEU A 213 -6.00 7.25 24.50
N ILE A 214 -5.71 7.49 23.23
CA ILE A 214 -4.36 7.25 22.70
C ILE A 214 -3.37 8.24 23.28
N GLY A 215 -3.82 9.49 23.55
CA GLY A 215 -3.06 10.56 24.18
C GLY A 215 -2.60 10.25 25.61
N ASP A 216 -3.35 9.45 26.35
CA ASP A 216 -2.99 8.98 27.70
C ASP A 216 -1.79 8.01 27.69
N HIS A 217 -1.53 7.35 26.56
CA HIS A 217 -0.45 6.38 26.40
C HIS A 217 0.72 6.90 25.58
N PHE A 218 0.46 7.75 24.58
CA PHE A 218 1.45 8.21 23.60
C PHE A 218 1.27 9.69 23.31
N ALA A 219 2.38 10.38 23.00
CA ALA A 219 2.28 11.76 22.51
C ALA A 219 1.66 11.78 21.09
N VAL A 220 0.42 12.23 20.99
CA VAL A 220 -0.37 12.24 19.75
C VAL A 220 -0.58 13.67 19.27
N LYS A 221 -0.58 13.86 17.96
CA LYS A 221 -1.01 15.09 17.30
C LYS A 221 -2.28 14.80 16.50
N ASP A 222 -3.35 15.49 16.80
CA ASP A 222 -4.55 15.52 15.98
C ASP A 222 -4.29 16.36 14.72
N LEU A 223 -4.45 15.76 13.54
CA LEU A 223 -4.28 16.39 12.23
C LEU A 223 -5.63 16.84 11.62
N GLY A 224 -6.75 16.57 12.32
CA GLY A 224 -8.09 16.93 11.88
C GLY A 224 -8.71 15.90 10.92
N GLU A 225 -9.68 16.37 10.12
CA GLU A 225 -10.28 15.54 9.08
C GLU A 225 -9.23 15.09 8.07
N ILE A 226 -9.35 13.84 7.59
CA ILE A 226 -8.37 13.29 6.67
C ILE A 226 -8.33 14.08 5.36
N SER A 227 -7.16 14.57 5.02
CA SER A 227 -6.92 15.29 3.75
C SER A 227 -5.71 14.77 2.98
N TYR A 228 -4.78 14.14 3.69
CA TYR A 228 -3.57 13.57 3.11
C TYR A 228 -3.13 12.35 3.92
N TYR A 229 -2.92 11.22 3.24
CA TYR A 229 -2.50 9.98 3.87
C TYR A 229 -1.61 9.17 2.94
N LEU A 230 -0.42 8.82 3.41
CA LEU A 230 0.54 7.97 2.66
C LEU A 230 0.81 8.44 1.22
N GLY A 231 0.84 9.74 0.97
CA GLY A 231 1.05 10.28 -0.38
C GLY A 231 -0.21 10.32 -1.26
N ILE A 232 -1.39 10.11 -0.66
CA ILE A 232 -2.71 10.24 -1.30
C ILE A 232 -3.37 11.52 -0.78
N GLN A 233 -3.81 12.38 -1.68
CA GLN A 233 -4.69 13.48 -1.37
C GLN A 233 -6.12 12.95 -1.32
N ILE A 234 -6.85 13.25 -0.26
CA ILE A 234 -8.20 12.77 0.01
C ILE A 234 -9.09 13.97 0.22
N GLU A 235 -10.08 14.13 -0.63
CA GLU A 235 -11.08 15.18 -0.53
C GLU A 235 -12.44 14.53 -0.33
N ARG A 236 -13.32 15.16 0.44
CA ARG A 236 -14.71 14.75 0.58
C ARG A 236 -15.61 15.76 -0.14
N ASP A 237 -16.42 15.33 -1.09
CA ASP A 237 -17.33 16.20 -1.81
C ASP A 237 -18.64 16.42 -1.04
N ILE A 238 -19.48 17.33 -1.55
CA ILE A 238 -20.78 17.66 -0.94
C ILE A 238 -21.78 16.49 -0.91
N SER A 239 -21.56 15.49 -1.76
CA SER A 239 -22.37 14.25 -1.80
C SER A 239 -21.85 13.19 -0.83
N GLY A 240 -20.76 13.45 -0.09
CA GLY A 240 -20.15 12.52 0.85
C GLY A 240 -19.15 11.54 0.23
N ASN A 241 -18.89 11.59 -1.09
CA ASN A 241 -17.89 10.75 -1.74
C ASN A 241 -16.48 11.16 -1.31
N PHE A 242 -15.57 10.19 -1.20
CA PHE A 242 -14.16 10.52 -1.11
C PHE A 242 -13.51 10.48 -2.50
N LEU A 243 -12.69 11.49 -2.79
CA LEU A 243 -11.96 11.65 -4.04
C LEU A 243 -10.47 11.53 -3.75
N LEU A 244 -9.87 10.44 -4.22
CA LEU A 244 -8.47 10.11 -3.96
C LEU A 244 -7.62 10.44 -5.19
N ASN A 245 -6.53 11.18 -4.98
CA ASN A 245 -5.58 11.47 -6.05
C ASN A 245 -4.14 11.51 -5.55
N GLN A 246 -3.18 11.51 -6.49
CA GLN A 246 -1.76 11.59 -6.21
C GLN A 246 -1.08 12.65 -7.08
N SER A 247 -1.77 13.76 -7.36
CA SER A 247 -1.28 14.81 -8.27
C SER A 247 0.07 15.38 -7.83
N VAL A 248 0.28 15.62 -6.54
CA VAL A 248 1.56 16.10 -5.97
C VAL A 248 2.68 15.08 -6.22
N LYS A 249 2.40 13.79 -6.00
CA LYS A 249 3.39 12.73 -6.23
C LYS A 249 3.71 12.56 -7.71
N ILE A 250 2.69 12.64 -8.58
CA ILE A 250 2.87 12.58 -10.03
C ILE A 250 3.68 13.78 -10.52
N ALA A 251 3.40 14.99 -10.04
CA ALA A 251 4.17 16.18 -10.39
C ALA A 251 5.64 16.04 -9.97
N ALA A 252 5.91 15.60 -8.76
CA ALA A 252 7.27 15.35 -8.28
C ALA A 252 8.00 14.28 -9.12
N LEU A 253 7.29 13.24 -9.56
CA LEU A 253 7.85 12.22 -10.46
C LEU A 253 8.19 12.81 -11.84
N LEU A 254 7.33 13.65 -12.40
CA LEU A 254 7.58 14.32 -13.69
C LEU A 254 8.78 15.26 -13.60
N ASP A 255 8.93 15.97 -12.50
CA ASP A 255 10.08 16.84 -12.23
C ASP A 255 11.38 16.05 -12.12
N GLU A 256 11.38 14.97 -11.33
CA GLU A 256 12.53 14.09 -11.12
C GLU A 256 13.08 13.48 -12.44
N PHE A 257 12.18 13.17 -13.40
CA PHE A 257 12.56 12.60 -14.69
C PHE A 257 12.60 13.63 -15.83
N ASN A 258 12.56 14.93 -15.53
CA ASN A 258 12.61 16.05 -16.50
C ASN A 258 11.54 15.92 -17.60
N LEU A 259 10.29 15.62 -17.20
CA LEU A 259 9.14 15.46 -18.09
C LEU A 259 8.07 16.55 -17.94
N ASN A 260 8.37 17.64 -17.20
CA ASN A 260 7.43 18.73 -16.97
C ASN A 260 6.96 19.37 -18.29
N ASP A 261 7.83 19.52 -19.28
CA ASP A 261 7.53 20.10 -20.59
C ASP A 261 7.15 19.07 -21.66
N ALA A 262 7.16 17.76 -21.30
CA ALA A 262 6.83 16.73 -22.25
C ALA A 262 5.37 16.79 -22.71
N LYS A 263 5.10 16.57 -24.00
CA LYS A 263 3.73 16.51 -24.53
C LYS A 263 2.97 15.32 -23.94
N GLY A 264 1.78 15.55 -23.40
CA GLY A 264 0.89 14.51 -22.91
C GLY A 264 0.44 13.52 -23.98
N VAL A 265 0.01 12.34 -23.57
CA VAL A 265 -0.53 11.28 -24.45
C VAL A 265 -1.81 10.70 -23.88
N SER A 266 -2.67 10.15 -24.75
CA SER A 266 -4.02 9.71 -24.38
C SER A 266 -4.10 8.27 -23.85
N THR A 267 -3.03 7.45 -24.00
CA THR A 267 -3.01 6.06 -23.52
C THR A 267 -1.67 5.76 -22.85
N PRO A 268 -1.66 4.95 -21.76
CA PRO A 268 -0.43 4.65 -21.04
C PRO A 268 0.53 3.76 -21.82
N MET A 269 0.00 2.90 -22.69
CA MET A 269 0.81 1.99 -23.53
C MET A 269 0.16 1.81 -24.89
N GLU A 270 0.96 1.56 -25.91
CA GLU A 270 0.50 1.23 -27.26
C GLU A 270 0.37 -0.29 -27.41
N ALA A 271 -0.69 -0.74 -28.09
CA ALA A 271 -0.86 -2.16 -28.38
C ALA A 271 0.32 -2.75 -29.19
N ALA A 272 0.95 -1.92 -30.04
CA ALA A 272 2.14 -2.28 -30.80
C ALA A 272 3.33 -2.68 -29.89
N TYR A 273 3.43 -2.15 -28.67
CA TYR A 273 4.52 -2.50 -27.75
C TYR A 273 4.56 -4.01 -27.48
N MET A 274 3.42 -4.67 -27.32
CA MET A 274 3.32 -6.11 -27.05
C MET A 274 3.69 -6.98 -28.26
N LYS A 275 3.53 -6.44 -29.47
CA LYS A 275 3.77 -7.16 -30.74
C LYS A 275 5.18 -6.95 -31.29
N ALA A 276 5.87 -5.92 -30.84
CA ALA A 276 7.19 -5.57 -31.38
C ALA A 276 8.28 -6.46 -30.80
N GLU A 277 8.70 -7.46 -31.57
CA GLU A 277 10.05 -8.04 -31.50
C GLU A 277 10.98 -7.15 -32.31
N GLY A 278 11.47 -6.07 -31.73
CA GLY A 278 12.42 -5.16 -32.39
C GLY A 278 13.75 -5.19 -31.66
N GLU A 279 14.84 -5.17 -32.41
CA GLU A 279 16.15 -4.88 -31.88
C GLU A 279 16.12 -3.49 -31.24
N SER A 280 16.35 -3.44 -29.94
CA SER A 280 16.51 -2.23 -29.15
C SER A 280 17.65 -2.47 -28.17
N ASP A 281 18.56 -1.52 -28.08
CA ASP A 281 19.73 -1.62 -27.22
C ASP A 281 19.33 -1.82 -25.76
N LEU A 282 20.10 -2.63 -25.04
CA LEU A 282 20.00 -2.73 -23.60
C LEU A 282 20.39 -1.39 -22.98
N LEU A 283 19.73 -1.02 -21.90
CA LEU A 283 20.18 0.13 -21.13
C LEU A 283 21.55 -0.18 -20.48
N PRO A 284 22.42 0.82 -20.32
CA PRO A 284 23.73 0.63 -19.67
C PRO A 284 23.61 0.09 -18.24
N ASP A 285 22.57 0.51 -17.53
CA ASP A 285 22.19 0.04 -16.20
C ASP A 285 20.65 0.04 -16.05
N ASN A 286 20.16 -0.54 -14.96
CA ASN A 286 18.73 -0.61 -14.68
C ASN A 286 18.27 0.26 -13.50
N GLU A 287 19.14 1.08 -12.93
CA GLU A 287 18.85 1.81 -11.69
C GLU A 287 17.71 2.82 -11.88
N LEU A 288 17.86 3.71 -12.90
CA LEU A 288 16.81 4.69 -13.20
C LEU A 288 15.50 4.03 -13.63
N TYR A 289 15.58 2.94 -14.39
CA TYR A 289 14.42 2.17 -14.82
C TYR A 289 13.67 1.59 -13.60
N ARG A 290 14.38 0.94 -12.68
CA ARG A 290 13.82 0.37 -11.46
C ARG A 290 13.19 1.44 -10.58
N LYS A 291 13.84 2.59 -10.43
CA LYS A 291 13.34 3.73 -9.67
C LYS A 291 12.02 4.24 -10.25
N ALA A 292 11.97 4.46 -11.56
CA ALA A 292 10.78 4.92 -12.26
C ALA A 292 9.62 3.94 -12.18
N VAL A 293 9.87 2.65 -12.50
CA VAL A 293 8.86 1.60 -12.45
C VAL A 293 8.34 1.40 -11.03
N GLY A 294 9.20 1.43 -10.01
CA GLY A 294 8.78 1.34 -8.60
C GLY A 294 7.87 2.50 -8.17
N ALA A 295 8.19 3.73 -8.57
CA ALA A 295 7.36 4.90 -8.29
C ALA A 295 6.00 4.82 -9.01
N LEU A 296 5.98 4.41 -10.27
CA LEU A 296 4.76 4.21 -11.07
C LEU A 296 3.91 3.05 -10.55
N LEU A 297 4.53 1.97 -10.06
CA LEU A 297 3.83 0.85 -9.45
C LEU A 297 3.04 1.29 -8.21
N TYR A 298 3.64 2.15 -7.39
CA TYR A 298 2.94 2.72 -6.25
C TYR A 298 1.71 3.54 -6.69
N VAL A 299 1.81 4.35 -7.73
CA VAL A 299 0.68 5.11 -8.29
C VAL A 299 -0.40 4.17 -8.84
N ALA A 300 0.00 3.13 -9.59
CA ALA A 300 -0.87 2.13 -10.18
C ALA A 300 -1.68 1.35 -9.14
N THR A 301 -1.06 0.95 -8.02
CA THR A 301 -1.71 0.14 -6.98
C THR A 301 -2.52 0.97 -5.98
N THR A 302 -2.33 2.28 -5.97
CA THR A 302 -2.94 3.19 -4.98
C THR A 302 -4.21 3.85 -5.51
N THR A 303 -4.13 4.63 -6.60
CA THR A 303 -5.26 5.42 -7.11
C THR A 303 -5.47 5.32 -8.62
N ARG A 304 -4.56 4.69 -9.38
CA ARG A 304 -4.58 4.70 -10.84
C ARG A 304 -4.59 3.27 -11.42
N PRO A 305 -5.70 2.53 -11.28
CA PRO A 305 -5.85 1.20 -11.87
C PRO A 305 -5.72 1.21 -13.41
N ASP A 306 -5.99 2.32 -14.08
CA ASP A 306 -5.88 2.50 -15.52
C ASP A 306 -4.48 2.37 -16.10
N ILE A 307 -3.43 2.46 -15.27
CA ILE A 307 -2.04 2.19 -15.69
C ILE A 307 -1.53 0.82 -15.23
N ALA A 308 -2.34 0.02 -14.51
CA ALA A 308 -1.87 -1.21 -13.88
C ALA A 308 -1.33 -2.24 -14.88
N ALA A 309 -2.00 -2.45 -16.02
CA ALA A 309 -1.52 -3.35 -17.09
C ALA A 309 -0.19 -2.88 -17.66
N ALA A 310 -0.06 -1.58 -18.00
CA ALA A 310 1.16 -1.02 -18.56
C ALA A 310 2.33 -1.21 -17.59
N ILE A 311 2.15 -0.91 -16.31
CA ILE A 311 3.19 -1.08 -15.29
C ILE A 311 3.48 -2.56 -15.03
N GLY A 312 2.46 -3.42 -14.96
CA GLY A 312 2.63 -4.85 -14.81
C GLY A 312 3.49 -5.47 -15.92
N ILE A 313 3.33 -4.98 -17.16
CA ILE A 313 4.16 -5.38 -18.32
C ILE A 313 5.60 -4.87 -18.15
N LEU A 314 5.79 -3.60 -17.78
CA LEU A 314 7.11 -2.98 -17.65
C LEU A 314 7.89 -3.54 -16.45
N CYS A 315 7.22 -3.95 -15.37
CA CYS A 315 7.85 -4.66 -14.26
C CYS A 315 8.59 -5.93 -14.69
N ARG A 316 8.12 -6.61 -15.72
CA ARG A 316 8.74 -7.85 -16.25
C ARG A 316 10.15 -7.61 -16.87
N ARG A 317 10.47 -6.35 -17.20
CA ARG A 317 11.72 -5.95 -17.88
C ARG A 317 12.76 -5.35 -16.91
N VAL A 318 12.48 -5.31 -15.61
CA VAL A 318 13.32 -4.63 -14.59
C VAL A 318 14.76 -5.19 -14.53
N SER A 319 14.98 -6.48 -14.81
CA SER A 319 16.31 -7.08 -14.76
C SER A 319 17.20 -6.65 -15.93
N ASN A 320 16.63 -6.60 -17.13
CA ASN A 320 17.36 -6.28 -18.38
C ASN A 320 16.51 -5.35 -19.26
N PRO A 321 16.31 -4.09 -18.84
CA PRO A 321 15.50 -3.15 -19.60
C PRO A 321 16.22 -2.69 -20.88
N ARG A 322 15.43 -2.47 -21.92
CA ARG A 322 15.90 -1.95 -23.21
C ARG A 322 15.46 -0.49 -23.39
N GLN A 323 16.06 0.20 -24.36
CA GLN A 323 15.69 1.59 -24.69
C GLN A 323 14.19 1.73 -25.02
N ARG A 324 13.59 0.74 -25.70
CA ARG A 324 12.14 0.71 -25.97
C ARG A 324 11.30 0.66 -24.69
N ASP A 325 11.77 -0.08 -23.67
CA ASP A 325 11.09 -0.22 -22.38
C ASP A 325 11.15 1.10 -21.62
N TRP A 326 12.30 1.78 -21.67
CA TRP A 326 12.45 3.11 -21.12
C TRP A 326 11.54 4.15 -21.79
N ASN A 327 11.41 4.08 -23.11
CA ASN A 327 10.48 4.94 -23.85
C ASN A 327 9.01 4.67 -23.45
N ALA A 328 8.65 3.41 -23.19
CA ALA A 328 7.33 3.04 -22.70
C ALA A 328 7.09 3.53 -21.26
N VAL A 329 8.09 3.48 -20.36
CA VAL A 329 8.01 4.10 -19.02
C VAL A 329 7.75 5.60 -19.13
N LYS A 330 8.51 6.32 -19.97
CA LYS A 330 8.29 7.76 -20.24
C LYS A 330 6.90 8.03 -20.82
N ARG A 331 6.35 7.10 -21.61
CA ARG A 331 4.97 7.21 -22.12
C ARG A 331 3.95 7.14 -21.01
N VAL A 332 4.08 6.22 -20.04
CA VAL A 332 3.19 6.17 -18.86
C VAL A 332 3.25 7.48 -18.09
N MET A 333 4.44 8.05 -17.87
CA MET A 333 4.58 9.36 -17.18
C MET A 333 3.87 10.47 -17.97
N ARG A 334 3.99 10.50 -19.30
CA ARG A 334 3.31 11.48 -20.16
C ARG A 334 1.78 11.31 -20.14
N TYR A 335 1.28 10.07 -20.00
CA TYR A 335 -0.14 9.79 -19.80
C TYR A 335 -0.60 10.30 -18.44
N LEU A 336 0.16 10.06 -17.37
CA LEU A 336 -0.13 10.60 -16.04
C LEU A 336 -0.12 12.14 -16.04
N LYS A 337 0.81 12.76 -16.76
CA LYS A 337 0.81 14.22 -16.94
C LYS A 337 -0.50 14.72 -17.57
N GLN A 338 -0.96 14.08 -18.65
CA GLN A 338 -2.21 14.44 -19.35
C GLN A 338 -3.45 14.23 -18.48
N THR A 339 -3.37 13.29 -17.54
CA THR A 339 -4.49 12.87 -16.68
C THR A 339 -4.22 13.10 -15.19
N ILE A 340 -3.42 14.15 -14.87
CA ILE A 340 -2.97 14.43 -13.49
C ILE A 340 -4.13 14.79 -12.55
N SER A 341 -5.20 15.36 -13.10
CA SER A 341 -6.40 15.75 -12.36
C SER A 341 -7.40 14.62 -12.14
N LEU A 342 -7.17 13.41 -12.72
CA LEU A 342 -8.04 12.28 -12.46
C LEU A 342 -7.99 11.87 -10.99
N LYS A 343 -9.16 11.65 -10.40
CA LYS A 343 -9.37 11.19 -9.02
C LYS A 343 -10.08 9.84 -9.03
N LEU A 344 -9.69 8.97 -8.13
CA LEU A 344 -10.43 7.74 -7.85
C LEU A 344 -11.56 8.08 -6.88
N LYS A 345 -12.80 7.96 -7.35
CA LYS A 345 -14.00 8.19 -6.56
C LYS A 345 -14.31 6.97 -5.70
N ILE A 346 -14.47 7.19 -4.42
CA ILE A 346 -15.08 6.26 -3.47
C ILE A 346 -16.49 6.77 -3.21
N SER A 347 -17.48 6.01 -3.70
CA SER A 347 -18.87 6.46 -3.74
C SER A 347 -19.57 6.36 -2.38
N ALA A 348 -20.41 7.35 -2.10
CA ALA A 348 -21.33 7.37 -0.96
C ALA A 348 -22.68 6.71 -1.27
N ASP A 349 -22.83 6.06 -2.43
CA ASP A 349 -24.06 5.34 -2.78
C ASP A 349 -24.36 4.27 -1.73
N ASN A 350 -25.61 4.16 -1.34
CA ASN A 350 -26.04 3.23 -0.29
C ASN A 350 -26.06 1.76 -0.77
N ASN A 351 -24.93 1.31 -1.32
CA ASN A 351 -24.71 -0.05 -1.80
C ASN A 351 -23.37 -0.57 -1.30
N LEU A 352 -23.40 -1.61 -0.45
CA LEU A 352 -22.22 -2.32 0.07
C LEU A 352 -22.04 -3.70 -0.59
N GLU A 353 -22.66 -3.95 -1.72
CA GLU A 353 -22.52 -5.20 -2.45
C GLU A 353 -21.13 -5.32 -3.06
N LEU A 354 -20.45 -6.44 -2.73
CA LEU A 354 -19.14 -6.79 -3.28
C LEU A 354 -19.33 -7.53 -4.61
N VAL A 355 -18.78 -6.97 -5.68
CA VAL A 355 -18.75 -7.59 -7.02
C VAL A 355 -17.33 -7.65 -7.56
N GLY A 356 -17.04 -8.64 -8.42
CA GLY A 356 -15.76 -8.82 -9.08
C GLY A 356 -15.88 -8.87 -10.60
N TYR A 357 -14.82 -8.46 -11.29
CA TYR A 357 -14.62 -8.61 -12.74
C TYR A 357 -13.29 -9.33 -12.94
N VAL A 358 -13.24 -10.30 -13.83
CA VAL A 358 -12.04 -11.07 -14.12
C VAL A 358 -11.84 -11.23 -15.62
N ASP A 359 -10.58 -11.16 -16.07
CA ASP A 359 -10.19 -11.30 -17.47
C ASP A 359 -8.77 -11.88 -17.59
N ALA A 360 -8.46 -12.51 -18.71
CA ALA A 360 -7.12 -12.94 -19.04
C ALA A 360 -6.74 -12.63 -20.49
N ASP A 361 -5.61 -11.95 -20.69
CA ASP A 361 -5.01 -11.79 -22.02
C ASP A 361 -4.22 -13.08 -22.40
N TRP A 362 -4.86 -13.98 -23.15
CA TRP A 362 -4.32 -15.30 -23.50
C TRP A 362 -3.09 -15.18 -24.40
N GLY A 363 -1.95 -15.69 -23.89
CA GLY A 363 -0.69 -15.75 -24.63
C GLY A 363 -0.16 -14.37 -25.08
N GLY A 364 -0.59 -13.29 -24.40
CA GLY A 364 -0.28 -11.91 -24.79
C GLY A 364 1.20 -11.55 -24.71
N ASP A 365 1.99 -12.19 -23.86
CA ASP A 365 3.44 -11.98 -23.84
C ASP A 365 4.10 -12.83 -24.96
N VAL A 366 4.52 -12.17 -26.02
CA VAL A 366 5.11 -12.85 -27.20
C VAL A 366 6.44 -13.54 -26.87
N SER A 367 7.15 -13.13 -25.81
CA SER A 367 8.47 -13.67 -25.47
C SER A 367 8.42 -15.08 -24.89
N ASP A 368 7.36 -15.43 -24.14
CA ASP A 368 7.20 -16.74 -23.50
C ASP A 368 5.78 -17.31 -23.58
N ARG A 369 4.90 -16.64 -24.34
CA ARG A 369 3.51 -17.03 -24.60
C ARG A 369 2.65 -17.21 -23.33
N LYS A 370 3.06 -16.61 -22.21
CA LYS A 370 2.29 -16.61 -20.98
C LYS A 370 1.19 -15.55 -21.01
N SER A 371 0.09 -15.87 -20.40
CA SER A 371 -1.10 -15.01 -20.26
C SER A 371 -0.93 -14.00 -19.14
N THR A 372 -1.76 -12.98 -19.16
CA THR A 372 -1.86 -11.99 -18.06
C THR A 372 -3.25 -12.09 -17.45
N SER A 373 -3.34 -12.36 -16.15
CA SER A 373 -4.58 -12.32 -15.39
C SER A 373 -4.83 -10.92 -14.83
N GLY A 374 -6.07 -10.47 -14.89
CA GLY A 374 -6.55 -9.25 -14.27
C GLY A 374 -7.82 -9.49 -13.47
N TYR A 375 -7.96 -8.80 -12.34
CA TYR A 375 -9.23 -8.70 -11.65
C TYR A 375 -9.45 -7.30 -11.10
N LEU A 376 -10.72 -6.94 -10.96
CA LEU A 376 -11.18 -5.75 -10.26
C LEU A 376 -12.29 -6.15 -9.30
N TYR A 377 -12.20 -5.74 -8.03
CA TYR A 377 -13.29 -5.83 -7.07
C TYR A 377 -13.80 -4.45 -6.71
N MET A 378 -15.12 -4.35 -6.63
CA MET A 378 -15.84 -3.12 -6.30
C MET A 378 -16.81 -3.37 -5.15
N ILE A 379 -17.03 -2.34 -4.34
CA ILE A 379 -18.18 -2.25 -3.43
C ILE A 379 -19.06 -1.12 -3.94
N GLY A 380 -20.28 -1.47 -4.36
CA GLY A 380 -21.12 -0.53 -5.12
C GLY A 380 -20.37 0.00 -6.34
N GLN A 381 -20.17 1.33 -6.41
CA GLN A 381 -19.44 1.99 -7.50
C GLN A 381 -17.96 2.28 -7.15
N SER A 382 -17.45 1.79 -6.02
CA SER A 382 -16.08 2.07 -5.55
C SER A 382 -15.15 0.94 -5.92
N SER A 383 -14.12 1.18 -6.72
CA SER A 383 -13.04 0.21 -6.96
C SER A 383 -12.16 0.10 -5.72
N ILE A 384 -12.17 -1.06 -5.07
CA ILE A 384 -11.45 -1.29 -3.81
C ILE A 384 -10.19 -2.13 -3.98
N SER A 385 -10.19 -3.13 -4.88
CA SER A 385 -9.05 -4.01 -5.13
C SER A 385 -8.91 -4.31 -6.61
N TRP A 386 -7.68 -4.31 -7.12
CA TRP A 386 -7.36 -4.69 -8.50
C TRP A 386 -5.97 -5.27 -8.61
N SER A 387 -5.76 -6.09 -9.63
CA SER A 387 -4.47 -6.71 -9.89
C SER A 387 -4.25 -6.92 -11.40
N CYS A 388 -2.99 -6.84 -11.79
CA CYS A 388 -2.47 -7.29 -13.09
C CYS A 388 -1.30 -8.23 -12.82
N LYS A 389 -1.42 -9.51 -13.18
CA LYS A 389 -0.39 -10.51 -12.89
C LYS A 389 -0.15 -11.44 -14.05
N LYS A 390 1.12 -11.59 -14.46
CA LYS A 390 1.53 -12.60 -15.44
C LYS A 390 1.36 -14.00 -14.86
N GLN A 391 0.76 -14.91 -15.64
CA GLN A 391 0.62 -16.32 -15.24
C GLN A 391 1.97 -17.03 -15.22
N VAL A 392 2.12 -17.99 -14.32
CA VAL A 392 3.37 -18.76 -14.17
C VAL A 392 3.49 -19.82 -15.25
N SER A 393 2.38 -20.45 -15.65
CA SER A 393 2.29 -21.47 -16.70
C SER A 393 1.83 -20.88 -18.03
N VAL A 394 2.12 -21.56 -19.12
CA VAL A 394 1.54 -21.27 -20.44
C VAL A 394 0.17 -21.95 -20.50
N ALA A 395 -0.89 -21.18 -20.73
CA ALA A 395 -2.24 -21.71 -20.91
C ALA A 395 -2.40 -22.24 -22.36
N LEU A 396 -2.95 -23.44 -22.49
CA LEU A 396 -3.16 -24.11 -23.78
C LEU A 396 -4.38 -23.60 -24.54
N SER A 397 -5.25 -22.86 -23.88
CA SER A 397 -6.44 -22.25 -24.48
C SER A 397 -6.82 -20.94 -23.78
N SER A 398 -7.66 -20.11 -24.40
CA SER A 398 -8.23 -18.92 -23.75
C SER A 398 -9.03 -19.33 -22.50
N THR A 399 -9.85 -20.38 -22.58
CA THR A 399 -10.61 -20.89 -21.43
C THR A 399 -9.70 -21.25 -20.25
N GLU A 400 -8.54 -21.84 -20.49
CA GLU A 400 -7.58 -22.16 -19.43
C GLU A 400 -6.98 -20.90 -18.83
N ALA A 401 -6.62 -19.92 -19.66
CA ALA A 401 -6.09 -18.63 -19.18
C ALA A 401 -7.10 -17.91 -18.29
N GLU A 402 -8.37 -17.84 -18.71
CA GLU A 402 -9.48 -17.26 -17.95
C GLU A 402 -9.72 -18.04 -16.64
N TYR A 403 -9.70 -19.36 -16.70
CA TYR A 403 -9.88 -20.19 -15.51
C TYR A 403 -8.78 -19.96 -14.47
N ILE A 404 -7.53 -19.80 -14.91
CA ILE A 404 -6.41 -19.45 -14.04
C ILE A 404 -6.64 -18.05 -13.43
N ALA A 405 -7.14 -17.10 -14.21
CA ALA A 405 -7.46 -15.75 -13.72
C ALA A 405 -8.59 -15.78 -12.70
N ALA A 406 -9.66 -16.52 -12.96
CA ALA A 406 -10.78 -16.72 -12.04
C ALA A 406 -10.32 -17.35 -10.70
N SER A 407 -9.46 -18.38 -10.76
CA SER A 407 -8.87 -18.98 -9.56
C SER A 407 -7.98 -18.02 -8.77
N TYR A 408 -7.28 -17.09 -9.44
CA TYR A 408 -6.49 -16.07 -8.79
C TYR A 408 -7.39 -15.01 -8.14
N ALA A 409 -8.42 -14.55 -8.84
CA ALA A 409 -9.41 -13.60 -8.33
C ALA A 409 -10.17 -14.16 -7.12
N SER A 410 -10.50 -15.46 -7.12
CA SER A 410 -11.24 -16.08 -6.02
C SER A 410 -10.48 -16.07 -4.67
N GLN A 411 -9.15 -16.06 -4.68
CA GLN A 411 -8.36 -15.90 -3.45
C GLN A 411 -8.54 -14.52 -2.83
N GLU A 412 -8.61 -13.48 -3.65
CA GLU A 412 -8.84 -12.11 -3.19
C GLU A 412 -10.25 -11.94 -2.61
N VAL A 413 -11.27 -12.54 -3.23
CA VAL A 413 -12.65 -12.42 -2.72
C VAL A 413 -12.83 -13.06 -1.35
N ILE A 414 -12.16 -14.18 -1.08
CA ILE A 414 -12.19 -14.80 0.26
C ILE A 414 -11.64 -13.82 1.31
N TRP A 415 -10.52 -13.20 1.01
CA TRP A 415 -9.90 -12.22 1.88
C TRP A 415 -10.77 -10.96 2.05
N LEU A 416 -11.40 -10.46 0.96
CA LEU A 416 -12.31 -9.31 1.00
C LEU A 416 -13.56 -9.60 1.83
N ARG A 417 -14.13 -10.80 1.72
CA ARG A 417 -15.29 -11.22 2.53
C ARG A 417 -14.93 -11.27 4.01
N GLN A 418 -13.73 -11.80 4.36
CA GLN A 418 -13.24 -11.76 5.74
C GLN A 418 -13.04 -10.32 6.23
N LEU A 419 -12.50 -9.43 5.39
CA LEU A 419 -12.32 -8.02 5.73
C LEU A 419 -13.67 -7.33 6.00
N LEU A 420 -14.68 -7.61 5.17
CA LEU A 420 -16.02 -7.06 5.35
C LEU A 420 -16.70 -7.58 6.61
N ASP A 421 -16.52 -8.86 6.93
CA ASP A 421 -17.01 -9.46 8.19
C ASP A 421 -16.36 -8.79 9.40
N ASP A 422 -15.04 -8.60 9.39
CA ASP A 422 -14.29 -7.88 10.45
C ASP A 422 -14.75 -6.41 10.60
N LEU A 423 -15.33 -5.82 9.55
CA LEU A 423 -15.90 -4.46 9.54
C LEU A 423 -17.42 -4.44 9.83
N GLY A 424 -18.01 -5.59 10.20
CA GLY A 424 -19.44 -5.70 10.51
C GLY A 424 -20.35 -5.44 9.29
N VAL A 425 -19.86 -5.77 8.08
CA VAL A 425 -20.65 -5.76 6.85
C VAL A 425 -20.99 -7.20 6.47
N ALA A 426 -22.25 -7.57 6.69
CA ALA A 426 -22.72 -8.92 6.39
C ALA A 426 -22.72 -9.19 4.88
N VAL A 427 -21.95 -10.19 4.44
CA VAL A 427 -21.94 -10.68 3.05
C VAL A 427 -22.64 -12.04 3.00
N ASN A 428 -23.98 -12.02 3.03
CA ASN A 428 -24.82 -13.22 3.13
C ASN A 428 -25.07 -13.89 1.77
N GLN A 429 -24.91 -13.14 0.69
CA GLN A 429 -25.10 -13.66 -0.68
C GLN A 429 -23.74 -14.04 -1.29
N PRO A 430 -23.71 -14.95 -2.28
CA PRO A 430 -22.52 -15.21 -3.07
C PRO A 430 -22.01 -13.92 -3.72
N THR A 431 -20.70 -13.68 -3.66
CA THR A 431 -20.10 -12.55 -4.40
C THR A 431 -20.17 -12.86 -5.89
N LEU A 432 -20.77 -11.95 -6.67
CA LEU A 432 -20.86 -12.08 -8.12
C LEU A 432 -19.50 -11.76 -8.74
N ILE A 433 -19.02 -12.65 -9.60
CA ILE A 433 -17.81 -12.45 -10.41
C ILE A 433 -18.22 -12.47 -11.88
N TYR A 434 -18.05 -11.34 -12.55
CA TYR A 434 -18.33 -11.18 -13.96
C TYR A 434 -17.18 -11.73 -14.80
N GLU A 435 -17.54 -12.60 -15.76
CA GLU A 435 -16.65 -13.37 -16.63
C GLU A 435 -17.20 -13.36 -18.05
N ASP A 436 -16.39 -13.12 -19.07
CA ASP A 436 -16.85 -13.08 -20.46
C ASP A 436 -16.74 -14.44 -21.17
N ASN A 437 -16.02 -15.40 -20.60
CA ASN A 437 -15.87 -16.73 -21.15
C ASN A 437 -16.91 -17.71 -20.57
N GLN A 438 -17.97 -17.95 -21.34
CA GLN A 438 -19.05 -18.88 -20.94
C GLN A 438 -18.55 -20.31 -20.63
N SER A 439 -17.42 -20.74 -21.22
CA SER A 439 -16.84 -22.04 -20.93
C SER A 439 -16.27 -22.12 -19.51
N VAL A 440 -15.68 -21.02 -19.01
CA VAL A 440 -15.23 -20.93 -17.62
C VAL A 440 -16.40 -21.04 -16.66
N ILE A 441 -17.49 -20.31 -16.92
CA ILE A 441 -18.71 -20.34 -16.10
C ILE A 441 -19.27 -21.74 -16.01
N LYS A 442 -19.38 -22.45 -17.16
CA LYS A 442 -19.84 -23.83 -17.20
C LYS A 442 -18.92 -24.79 -16.46
N LEU A 443 -17.60 -24.61 -16.58
CA LEU A 443 -16.61 -25.45 -15.88
C LEU A 443 -16.66 -25.26 -14.37
N ALA A 444 -16.88 -24.04 -13.87
CA ALA A 444 -16.94 -23.73 -12.45
C ALA A 444 -18.10 -24.44 -11.72
N VAL A 445 -19.19 -24.78 -12.43
CA VAL A 445 -20.36 -25.48 -11.87
C VAL A 445 -20.42 -26.98 -12.27
N SER A 446 -19.47 -27.47 -13.09
CA SER A 446 -19.52 -28.83 -13.65
C SER A 446 -18.85 -29.84 -12.75
N ASP A 447 -19.52 -31.00 -12.53
CA ASP A 447 -18.95 -32.15 -11.85
C ASP A 447 -17.95 -32.95 -12.71
N LYS A 448 -17.92 -32.70 -14.01
CA LYS A 448 -17.14 -33.50 -14.96
C LYS A 448 -15.80 -32.81 -15.27
N ILE A 449 -14.72 -33.40 -14.80
CA ILE A 449 -13.36 -33.05 -15.24
C ILE A 449 -13.16 -33.68 -16.61
N ASN A 450 -13.03 -32.87 -17.64
CA ASN A 450 -12.64 -33.35 -18.96
C ASN A 450 -11.14 -33.66 -19.00
N THR A 451 -10.72 -34.60 -19.84
CA THR A 451 -9.32 -34.98 -20.04
C THR A 451 -8.42 -33.76 -20.38
N ARG A 452 -9.01 -32.71 -20.93
CA ARG A 452 -8.31 -31.41 -21.28
C ARG A 452 -8.02 -30.53 -20.10
N THR A 453 -8.61 -30.77 -18.90
CA THR A 453 -8.49 -29.85 -17.72
C THR A 453 -7.75 -30.52 -16.55
N LYS A 454 -7.19 -31.73 -16.73
CA LYS A 454 -6.46 -32.42 -15.65
C LYS A 454 -5.31 -31.65 -15.03
N HIS A 455 -4.62 -30.80 -15.81
CA HIS A 455 -3.48 -30.00 -15.34
C HIS A 455 -3.88 -28.76 -14.52
N ILE A 456 -5.18 -28.40 -14.48
CA ILE A 456 -5.73 -27.34 -13.64
C ILE A 456 -6.60 -27.89 -12.50
N ASP A 457 -6.50 -29.17 -12.23
CA ASP A 457 -7.37 -29.92 -11.33
C ASP A 457 -7.54 -29.27 -9.94
N ILE A 458 -6.45 -28.90 -9.27
CA ILE A 458 -6.52 -28.24 -7.94
C ILE A 458 -7.30 -26.92 -8.02
N ARG A 459 -7.12 -26.15 -9.09
CA ARG A 459 -7.86 -24.88 -9.26
C ARG A 459 -9.33 -25.14 -9.59
N HIS A 460 -9.61 -26.21 -10.32
CA HIS A 460 -10.97 -26.63 -10.62
C HIS A 460 -11.72 -26.98 -9.33
N HIS A 461 -11.14 -27.83 -8.49
CA HIS A 461 -11.73 -28.17 -7.20
C HIS A 461 -11.91 -26.95 -6.30
N HIS A 462 -10.94 -26.04 -6.26
CA HIS A 462 -11.04 -24.82 -5.47
C HIS A 462 -12.20 -23.91 -5.90
N LEU A 463 -12.32 -23.60 -7.20
CA LEU A 463 -13.40 -22.72 -7.69
C LEU A 463 -14.77 -23.36 -7.49
N ARG A 464 -14.88 -24.66 -7.77
CA ARG A 464 -16.10 -25.42 -7.58
C ARG A 464 -16.52 -25.44 -6.10
N ASP A 465 -15.61 -25.74 -5.16
CA ASP A 465 -15.91 -25.70 -3.72
C ASP A 465 -16.48 -24.34 -3.31
N LEU A 466 -15.94 -23.25 -3.84
CA LEU A 466 -16.44 -21.91 -3.54
C LEU A 466 -17.82 -21.64 -4.12
N VAL A 467 -18.13 -22.17 -5.30
CA VAL A 467 -19.47 -22.06 -5.91
C VAL A 467 -20.47 -22.93 -5.15
N ASP A 468 -20.13 -24.19 -4.85
CA ASP A 468 -20.99 -25.14 -4.12
C ASP A 468 -21.31 -24.63 -2.71
N ARG A 469 -20.35 -23.97 -2.05
CA ARG A 469 -20.52 -23.33 -0.73
C ARG A 469 -21.18 -21.95 -0.79
N HIS A 470 -21.64 -21.51 -1.95
CA HIS A 470 -22.25 -20.18 -2.14
C HIS A 470 -21.37 -19.02 -1.68
N VAL A 471 -20.05 -19.13 -1.81
CA VAL A 471 -19.12 -18.04 -1.53
C VAL A 471 -19.04 -17.08 -2.72
N ILE A 472 -19.00 -17.64 -3.93
CA ILE A 472 -18.97 -16.91 -5.21
C ILE A 472 -20.01 -17.46 -6.17
N ASN A 473 -20.39 -16.63 -7.15
CA ASN A 473 -21.15 -17.08 -8.33
C ASN A 473 -20.63 -16.35 -9.56
N PHE A 474 -20.44 -17.08 -10.66
CA PHE A 474 -20.02 -16.49 -11.93
C PHE A 474 -21.22 -16.04 -12.75
N VAL A 475 -21.12 -14.83 -13.29
CA VAL A 475 -22.16 -14.22 -14.15
C VAL A 475 -21.52 -13.82 -15.47
N TYR A 476 -22.20 -14.12 -16.56
CA TYR A 476 -21.73 -13.73 -17.89
C TYR A 476 -21.76 -12.19 -18.05
N CYS A 477 -20.65 -11.64 -18.51
CA CYS A 477 -20.51 -10.25 -18.93
C CYS A 477 -20.09 -10.22 -20.38
N GLU A 478 -20.71 -9.35 -21.18
CA GLU A 478 -20.26 -9.15 -22.56
C GLU A 478 -18.83 -8.57 -22.57
N THR A 479 -17.97 -9.05 -23.47
CA THR A 479 -16.57 -8.59 -23.59
C THR A 479 -16.44 -7.07 -23.72
N ASN A 480 -17.42 -6.41 -24.38
CA ASN A 480 -17.42 -4.96 -24.47
C ASN A 480 -17.62 -4.25 -23.11
N ASN A 481 -18.18 -4.93 -22.13
CA ASN A 481 -18.48 -4.40 -20.80
C ASN A 481 -17.48 -4.93 -19.74
N MET A 482 -16.50 -5.77 -20.15
CA MET A 482 -15.52 -6.35 -19.24
C MET A 482 -14.52 -5.29 -18.78
N ILE A 483 -14.73 -4.79 -17.55
CA ILE A 483 -13.89 -3.71 -16.98
C ILE A 483 -12.46 -4.22 -16.73
N ALA A 484 -12.29 -5.51 -16.42
CA ALA A 484 -10.99 -6.12 -16.15
C ALA A 484 -10.03 -6.13 -17.36
N ASP A 485 -10.53 -5.90 -18.60
CA ASP A 485 -9.71 -5.70 -19.81
C ASP A 485 -8.62 -4.63 -19.63
N VAL A 486 -8.91 -3.56 -18.87
CA VAL A 486 -7.94 -2.48 -18.55
C VAL A 486 -6.72 -3.03 -17.78
N LEU A 487 -6.89 -4.14 -17.09
CA LEU A 487 -5.88 -4.72 -16.19
C LEU A 487 -5.05 -5.83 -16.86
N THR A 488 -5.42 -6.25 -18.09
CA THR A 488 -4.76 -7.37 -18.76
C THR A 488 -3.99 -6.98 -20.00
N LYS A 489 -4.44 -5.97 -20.74
CA LYS A 489 -3.91 -5.59 -22.06
C LYS A 489 -3.94 -4.08 -22.31
N PRO A 490 -3.05 -3.54 -23.18
CA PRO A 490 -3.17 -2.17 -23.67
C PRO A 490 -4.44 -2.00 -24.51
N LEU A 491 -5.24 -0.99 -24.21
CA LEU A 491 -6.50 -0.71 -24.90
C LEU A 491 -6.43 0.53 -25.81
N PRO A 492 -7.25 0.59 -26.89
CA PRO A 492 -7.48 1.81 -27.63
C PRO A 492 -8.05 2.92 -26.75
N ARG A 493 -7.79 4.18 -27.11
CA ARG A 493 -8.16 5.36 -26.33
C ARG A 493 -9.64 5.36 -25.91
N SER A 494 -10.57 5.17 -26.87
CA SER A 494 -12.01 5.23 -26.61
C SER A 494 -12.43 4.19 -25.54
N LYS A 495 -11.94 2.96 -25.68
CA LYS A 495 -12.25 1.87 -24.75
C LYS A 495 -11.63 2.10 -23.37
N LEU A 496 -10.38 2.57 -23.32
CA LEU A 496 -9.74 2.93 -22.05
C LEU A 496 -10.51 4.04 -21.31
N GLU A 497 -10.90 5.11 -22.02
CA GLU A 497 -11.63 6.23 -21.44
C GLU A 497 -13.01 5.82 -20.92
N GLU A 498 -13.70 4.94 -21.62
CA GLU A 498 -14.97 4.34 -21.20
C GLU A 498 -14.78 3.49 -19.93
N LEU A 499 -13.92 2.46 -19.99
CA LEU A 499 -13.78 1.51 -18.90
C LEU A 499 -13.17 2.13 -17.63
N ARG A 500 -12.24 3.10 -17.76
CA ARG A 500 -11.71 3.80 -16.59
C ARG A 500 -12.79 4.60 -15.83
N THR A 501 -13.82 5.08 -16.54
CA THR A 501 -14.97 5.75 -15.89
C THR A 501 -15.75 4.75 -15.04
N TYR A 502 -15.97 3.54 -15.55
CA TYR A 502 -16.59 2.46 -14.76
C TYR A 502 -15.73 2.02 -13.56
N MET A 503 -14.40 2.17 -13.65
CA MET A 503 -13.50 1.98 -12.49
C MET A 503 -13.60 3.12 -11.46
N GLY A 504 -14.42 4.12 -11.65
CA GLY A 504 -14.57 5.26 -10.75
C GLY A 504 -13.51 6.35 -10.92
N LEU A 505 -12.75 6.38 -12.03
CA LEU A 505 -11.80 7.45 -12.32
C LEU A 505 -12.53 8.63 -13.00
N ILE A 506 -12.59 9.76 -12.30
CA ILE A 506 -13.28 10.98 -12.72
C ILE A 506 -12.34 12.20 -12.70
N TYR A 507 -12.73 13.25 -13.43
CA TYR A 507 -12.02 14.55 -13.41
C TYR A 507 -12.53 15.46 -12.30
#